data_1ca6556db661ba562aeb9e91b54d2a72
#
_entry.id   1ca6556db661ba562aeb9e91b54d2a72
#
_cell.length_a   1.000
_cell.length_b   1.000
_cell.length_c   1.000
_cell.angle_alpha   90.00
_cell.angle_beta   90.00
_cell.angle_gamma   90.00
#
_symmetry.space_group_name_H-M   'P 1'
#
loop_
_entity.id
_entity.type
_entity.pdbx_description
1 polymer ?
#
loop_
_entity_poly.entity_id
_entity_poly.type
_entity_poly.pdbx_seq_one_letter_code
_entity_poly.pdbx_strand_id
1 'polypeptide(L)'
;MTYKKHGYDGLLVVIEGTDGAGKSTQVNMLKSFVEGLSFGCVVSEWKTSRLISGLINEAKEKNLLNTTTFSLLYAADYADRLENIIIPALKAGFVVLLDRYVYTAYVRDSVRGHDINWVKKLYEFAPEPDLVFYLKMPTDKLIKRLIASGGLDYFESGRDIGLSTDIYKSFEIYQKRCLDEYKKLEKEYNFIVLDGTKSKEEIHTSIKNKLKEVLDTGIVK
;
A
#
# COMPACT_ATOMS: atom_id res chain seq x y z
N MET A 1 -7.86 1.05 22.43
CA MET A 1 -7.47 0.20 21.27
C MET A 1 -6.19 -0.51 21.66
N THR A 2 -6.09 -1.81 21.45
CA THR A 2 -4.85 -2.56 21.69
C THR A 2 -4.00 -2.45 20.44
N TYR A 3 -2.90 -1.73 20.51
CA TYR A 3 -1.85 -1.73 19.50
C TYR A 3 -0.93 -2.93 19.71
N LYS A 4 0.01 -3.22 18.79
CA LYS A 4 0.87 -4.41 18.79
C LYS A 4 0.13 -5.73 18.55
N LYS A 5 -0.65 -5.77 17.51
CA LYS A 5 -1.40 -6.96 17.10
C LYS A 5 -0.51 -8.11 16.59
N HIS A 6 0.74 -7.82 16.23
CA HIS A 6 1.72 -8.77 15.70
C HIS A 6 2.74 -9.29 16.72
N GLY A 7 2.74 -8.79 17.95
CA GLY A 7 3.62 -9.27 19.04
C GLY A 7 5.10 -8.85 18.96
N TYR A 8 5.49 -7.97 18.01
CA TYR A 8 6.85 -7.39 17.94
C TYR A 8 6.94 -6.06 18.72
N ASP A 9 8.16 -5.61 19.04
CA ASP A 9 8.41 -4.39 19.82
C ASP A 9 8.21 -3.09 19.02
N GLY A 10 8.34 -3.13 17.70
CA GLY A 10 8.13 -2.00 16.79
C GLY A 10 6.67 -1.70 16.50
N LEU A 11 6.44 -0.71 15.64
CA LEU A 11 5.13 -0.27 15.19
C LEU A 11 5.01 -0.43 13.67
N LEU A 12 3.98 -1.14 13.20
CA LEU A 12 3.70 -1.35 11.78
C LEU A 12 2.62 -0.40 11.30
N VAL A 13 3.00 0.58 10.46
CA VAL A 13 2.13 1.63 9.93
C VAL A 13 2.04 1.51 8.41
N VAL A 14 0.84 1.47 7.91
CA VAL A 14 0.54 1.29 6.49
C VAL A 14 -0.14 2.54 5.92
N ILE A 15 0.32 3.00 4.76
CA ILE A 15 -0.37 4.01 3.95
C ILE A 15 -0.92 3.33 2.71
N GLU A 16 -2.25 3.24 2.62
CA GLU A 16 -3.00 2.63 1.53
C GLU A 16 -3.69 3.67 0.65
N GLY A 17 -4.05 3.25 -0.53
CA GLY A 17 -4.80 4.07 -1.51
C GLY A 17 -4.47 3.72 -2.94
N THR A 18 -5.29 4.20 -3.86
CA THR A 18 -5.13 4.02 -5.30
C THR A 18 -3.87 4.73 -5.84
N ASP A 19 -3.51 4.47 -7.10
CA ASP A 19 -2.39 5.15 -7.75
C ASP A 19 -2.66 6.64 -7.86
N GLY A 20 -1.65 7.47 -7.62
CA GLY A 20 -1.80 8.94 -7.62
C GLY A 20 -2.46 9.53 -6.36
N ALA A 21 -2.81 8.73 -5.35
CA ALA A 21 -3.42 9.24 -4.11
C ALA A 21 -2.46 10.03 -3.20
N GLY A 22 -1.14 9.96 -3.43
CA GLY A 22 -0.14 10.71 -2.66
C GLY A 22 0.51 9.93 -1.50
N LYS A 23 0.43 8.60 -1.52
CA LYS A 23 0.98 7.71 -0.48
C LYS A 23 2.46 7.93 -0.22
N SER A 24 3.31 7.85 -1.24
CA SER A 24 4.77 7.98 -1.11
C SER A 24 5.17 9.35 -0.55
N THR A 25 4.43 10.42 -0.88
CA THR A 25 4.61 11.74 -0.29
C THR A 25 4.38 11.68 1.22
N GLN A 26 3.29 11.04 1.68
CA GLN A 26 2.98 10.93 3.09
C GLN A 26 3.98 10.04 3.83
N VAL A 27 4.40 8.91 3.23
CA VAL A 27 5.42 8.04 3.81
C VAL A 27 6.73 8.81 4.04
N ASN A 28 7.20 9.59 3.05
CA ASN A 28 8.43 10.37 3.19
C ASN A 28 8.32 11.47 4.26
N MET A 29 7.19 12.18 4.33
CA MET A 29 6.95 13.18 5.37
C MET A 29 6.87 12.54 6.76
N LEU A 30 6.26 11.36 6.89
CA LEU A 30 6.19 10.62 8.15
C LEU A 30 7.53 10.08 8.58
N LYS A 31 8.36 9.60 7.65
CA LYS A 31 9.73 9.17 7.95
C LYS A 31 10.49 10.31 8.63
N SER A 32 10.53 11.49 8.02
CA SER A 32 11.18 12.66 8.60
C SER A 32 10.62 13.05 9.97
N PHE A 33 9.31 12.92 10.16
CA PHE A 33 8.67 13.19 11.45
C PHE A 33 9.09 12.19 12.53
N VAL A 34 9.07 10.89 12.23
CA VAL A 34 9.45 9.81 13.17
C VAL A 34 10.91 9.91 13.57
N GLU A 35 11.82 10.13 12.60
CA GLU A 35 13.25 10.33 12.83
C GLU A 35 13.50 11.60 13.64
N GLY A 36 12.73 12.69 13.41
CA GLY A 36 12.77 13.91 14.20
C GLY A 36 12.35 13.74 15.67
N LEU A 37 11.62 12.68 15.99
CA LEU A 37 11.29 12.26 17.37
C LEU A 37 12.33 11.28 17.96
N SER A 38 13.42 11.03 17.26
CA SER A 38 14.50 10.11 17.64
C SER A 38 14.09 8.63 17.68
N PHE A 39 13.04 8.24 16.98
CA PHE A 39 12.71 6.83 16.76
C PHE A 39 13.41 6.28 15.51
N GLY A 40 13.84 5.02 15.57
CA GLY A 40 14.29 4.29 14.39
C GLY A 40 13.13 4.13 13.39
N CYS A 41 13.39 4.40 12.11
CA CYS A 41 12.36 4.32 11.07
C CYS A 41 12.86 3.55 9.86
N VAL A 42 12.05 2.59 9.39
CA VAL A 42 12.29 1.84 8.15
C VAL A 42 11.10 2.05 7.22
N VAL A 43 11.40 2.34 5.95
CA VAL A 43 10.39 2.42 4.88
C VAL A 43 10.53 1.22 3.97
N SER A 44 9.42 0.61 3.59
CA SER A 44 9.39 -0.43 2.56
C SER A 44 8.18 -0.23 1.65
N GLU A 45 8.36 -0.49 0.37
CA GLU A 45 7.33 -0.37 -0.66
C GLU A 45 7.33 -1.59 -1.58
N TRP A 46 6.25 -1.79 -2.35
CA TRP A 46 6.13 -2.90 -3.28
C TRP A 46 7.19 -2.83 -4.38
N LYS A 47 7.63 -4.00 -4.87
CA LYS A 47 8.68 -4.18 -5.89
C LYS A 47 10.05 -3.66 -5.44
N THR A 48 10.39 -3.82 -4.19
CA THR A 48 11.71 -3.44 -3.66
C THR A 48 12.50 -4.61 -3.08
N SER A 49 11.97 -5.84 -3.17
CA SER A 49 12.72 -7.06 -2.86
C SER A 49 13.98 -7.13 -3.73
N ARG A 50 15.12 -7.43 -3.11
CA ARG A 50 16.39 -7.59 -3.83
C ARG A 50 16.41 -8.83 -4.73
N LEU A 51 15.62 -9.85 -4.39
CA LEU A 51 15.53 -11.10 -5.14
C LEU A 51 14.52 -11.04 -6.30
N ILE A 52 13.38 -10.38 -6.09
CA ILE A 52 12.20 -10.52 -6.95
C ILE A 52 11.93 -9.29 -7.80
N SER A 53 12.30 -8.07 -7.34
CA SER A 53 11.92 -6.82 -8.02
C SER A 53 12.43 -6.72 -9.46
N GLY A 54 13.64 -7.19 -9.73
CA GLY A 54 14.20 -7.21 -11.10
C GLY A 54 13.35 -8.07 -12.04
N LEU A 55 12.93 -9.25 -11.58
CA LEU A 55 12.09 -10.17 -12.35
C LEU A 55 10.70 -9.56 -12.63
N ILE A 56 10.08 -8.93 -11.62
CA ILE A 56 8.80 -8.24 -11.81
C ILE A 56 8.92 -7.12 -12.84
N ASN A 57 9.97 -6.30 -12.77
CA ASN A 57 10.17 -5.18 -13.67
C ASN A 57 10.36 -5.67 -15.13
N GLU A 58 11.23 -6.66 -15.34
CA GLU A 58 11.44 -7.26 -16.66
C GLU A 58 10.14 -7.85 -17.25
N ALA A 59 9.40 -8.60 -16.44
CA ALA A 59 8.17 -9.22 -16.88
C ALA A 59 7.06 -8.19 -17.16
N LYS A 60 7.03 -7.07 -16.42
CA LYS A 60 6.12 -5.94 -16.69
C LYS A 60 6.48 -5.23 -17.99
N GLU A 61 7.75 -4.92 -18.21
CA GLU A 61 8.22 -4.24 -19.44
C GLU A 61 7.89 -5.05 -20.69
N LYS A 62 8.02 -6.37 -20.62
CA LYS A 62 7.72 -7.28 -21.74
C LYS A 62 6.23 -7.69 -21.81
N ASN A 63 5.37 -7.22 -20.91
CA ASN A 63 3.97 -7.61 -20.79
C ASN A 63 3.75 -9.14 -20.73
N LEU A 64 4.62 -9.87 -20.03
CA LEU A 64 4.61 -11.33 -19.94
C LEU A 64 3.77 -11.88 -18.79
N LEU A 65 3.22 -11.01 -17.93
CA LEU A 65 2.52 -11.44 -16.71
C LEU A 65 1.04 -11.72 -16.98
N ASN A 66 0.66 -12.98 -16.81
CA ASN A 66 -0.72 -13.36 -16.58
C ASN A 66 -1.11 -13.05 -15.12
N THR A 67 -2.41 -12.94 -14.85
CA THR A 67 -2.92 -12.49 -13.55
C THR A 67 -2.40 -13.33 -12.38
N THR A 68 -2.40 -14.66 -12.49
CA THR A 68 -1.91 -15.56 -11.43
C THR A 68 -0.41 -15.39 -11.18
N THR A 69 0.42 -15.37 -12.24
CA THR A 69 1.86 -15.16 -12.12
C THR A 69 2.16 -13.80 -11.52
N PHE A 70 1.39 -12.77 -11.88
CA PHE A 70 1.48 -11.44 -11.30
C PHE A 70 1.28 -11.49 -9.78
N SER A 71 0.17 -12.10 -9.31
CA SER A 71 -0.14 -12.24 -7.88
C SER A 71 0.96 -13.00 -7.12
N LEU A 72 1.45 -14.12 -7.68
CA LEU A 72 2.49 -14.93 -7.05
C LEU A 72 3.83 -14.19 -6.94
N LEU A 73 4.25 -13.45 -7.97
CA LEU A 73 5.48 -12.66 -7.93
C LEU A 73 5.41 -11.52 -6.92
N TYR A 74 4.26 -10.85 -6.80
CA TYR A 74 4.08 -9.81 -5.79
C TYR A 74 4.00 -10.38 -4.38
N ALA A 75 3.43 -11.57 -4.19
CA ALA A 75 3.47 -12.27 -2.91
C ALA A 75 4.89 -12.67 -2.52
N ALA A 76 5.69 -13.16 -3.48
CA ALA A 76 7.11 -13.48 -3.25
C ALA A 76 7.95 -12.23 -2.92
N ASP A 77 7.73 -11.09 -3.63
CA ASP A 77 8.37 -9.81 -3.30
C ASP A 77 8.03 -9.38 -1.86
N TYR A 78 6.76 -9.52 -1.48
CA TYR A 78 6.34 -9.16 -0.13
C TYR A 78 6.94 -10.11 0.92
N ALA A 79 6.97 -11.41 0.69
CA ALA A 79 7.55 -12.39 1.60
C ALA A 79 9.03 -12.10 1.88
N ASP A 80 9.83 -11.87 0.83
CA ASP A 80 11.25 -11.53 0.97
C ASP A 80 11.45 -10.24 1.77
N ARG A 81 10.68 -9.19 1.49
CA ARG A 81 10.75 -7.93 2.25
C ARG A 81 10.30 -8.10 3.71
N LEU A 82 9.27 -8.91 3.93
CA LEU A 82 8.78 -9.21 5.26
C LEU A 82 9.85 -9.86 6.12
N GLU A 83 10.49 -10.90 5.59
CA GLU A 83 11.49 -11.70 6.32
C GLU A 83 12.80 -10.93 6.52
N ASN A 84 13.26 -10.17 5.52
CA ASN A 84 14.59 -9.58 5.51
C ASN A 84 14.65 -8.11 5.91
N ILE A 85 13.50 -7.40 5.93
CA ILE A 85 13.44 -5.97 6.23
C ILE A 85 12.43 -5.67 7.33
N ILE A 86 11.16 -6.07 7.15
CA ILE A 86 10.04 -5.62 7.98
C ILE A 86 10.11 -6.25 9.37
N ILE A 87 10.15 -7.59 9.46
CA ILE A 87 10.21 -8.31 10.75
C ILE A 87 11.48 -7.96 11.54
N PRO A 88 12.69 -7.92 10.96
CA PRO A 88 13.88 -7.49 11.67
C PRO A 88 13.76 -6.08 12.26
N ALA A 89 13.22 -5.13 11.51
CA ALA A 89 12.99 -3.76 11.98
C ALA A 89 11.96 -3.70 13.12
N LEU A 90 10.85 -4.43 13.01
CA LEU A 90 9.84 -4.53 14.07
C LEU A 90 10.39 -5.17 15.33
N LYS A 91 11.22 -6.22 15.23
CA LYS A 91 11.91 -6.84 16.37
C LYS A 91 12.89 -5.91 17.05
N ALA A 92 13.51 -5.01 16.28
CA ALA A 92 14.42 -3.98 16.80
C ALA A 92 13.70 -2.76 17.42
N GLY A 93 12.37 -2.76 17.50
CA GLY A 93 11.60 -1.68 18.07
C GLY A 93 11.42 -0.47 17.12
N PHE A 94 11.65 -0.61 15.81
CA PHE A 94 11.53 0.49 14.86
C PHE A 94 10.08 0.73 14.45
N VAL A 95 9.79 1.95 14.03
CA VAL A 95 8.58 2.27 13.27
C VAL A 95 8.79 1.87 11.82
N VAL A 96 7.96 0.95 11.33
CA VAL A 96 8.00 0.50 9.94
C VAL A 96 6.85 1.14 9.18
N LEU A 97 7.18 1.96 8.18
CA LEU A 97 6.23 2.65 7.31
C LEU A 97 6.15 1.92 5.97
N LEU A 98 4.96 1.46 5.60
CA LEU A 98 4.73 0.77 4.35
C LEU A 98 3.92 1.62 3.37
N ASP A 99 4.47 1.86 2.17
CA ASP A 99 3.71 2.33 1.01
C ASP A 99 3.05 1.12 0.36
N ARG A 100 1.77 0.95 0.62
CA ARG A 100 0.95 -0.23 0.29
C ARG A 100 1.22 -1.45 1.17
N TYR A 101 0.17 -2.24 1.33
CA TYR A 101 0.18 -3.49 2.07
C TYR A 101 -0.56 -4.59 1.30
N VAL A 102 -0.81 -5.73 1.96
CA VAL A 102 -1.58 -6.84 1.39
C VAL A 102 -2.98 -6.41 0.91
N TYR A 103 -3.53 -5.34 1.46
CA TYR A 103 -4.81 -4.78 1.03
C TYR A 103 -4.80 -4.31 -0.43
N THR A 104 -3.68 -3.76 -0.91
CA THR A 104 -3.49 -3.46 -2.34
C THR A 104 -3.59 -4.74 -3.19
N ALA A 105 -3.02 -5.87 -2.74
CA ALA A 105 -3.18 -7.16 -3.44
C ALA A 105 -4.65 -7.63 -3.39
N TYR A 106 -5.28 -7.58 -2.22
CA TYR A 106 -6.70 -7.96 -2.08
C TYR A 106 -7.59 -7.21 -3.08
N VAL A 107 -7.36 -5.91 -3.24
CA VAL A 107 -8.09 -5.07 -4.20
C VAL A 107 -7.75 -5.43 -5.64
N ARG A 108 -6.46 -5.37 -5.99
CA ARG A 108 -6.01 -5.50 -7.39
C ARG A 108 -6.22 -6.87 -7.96
N ASP A 109 -5.99 -7.92 -7.17
CA ASP A 109 -6.12 -9.29 -7.63
C ASP A 109 -7.60 -9.69 -7.72
N SER A 110 -8.47 -9.21 -6.83
CA SER A 110 -9.92 -9.37 -6.97
C SER A 110 -10.45 -8.69 -8.22
N VAL A 111 -9.98 -7.47 -8.54
CA VAL A 111 -10.37 -6.76 -9.78
C VAL A 111 -9.89 -7.52 -11.02
N ARG A 112 -8.78 -8.27 -10.93
CA ARG A 112 -8.24 -9.15 -11.97
C ARG A 112 -8.94 -10.50 -12.06
N GLY A 113 -9.94 -10.75 -11.21
CA GLY A 113 -10.79 -11.94 -11.26
C GLY A 113 -10.37 -13.09 -10.35
N HIS A 114 -9.41 -12.88 -9.47
CA HIS A 114 -9.06 -13.88 -8.45
C HIS A 114 -10.10 -13.92 -7.32
N ASP A 115 -10.36 -15.11 -6.80
CA ASP A 115 -11.14 -15.28 -5.58
C ASP A 115 -10.46 -14.63 -4.40
N ILE A 116 -11.19 -13.77 -3.67
CA ILE A 116 -10.64 -13.00 -2.56
C ILE A 116 -10.11 -13.89 -1.42
N ASN A 117 -10.71 -15.07 -1.21
CA ASN A 117 -10.26 -15.99 -0.16
C ASN A 117 -8.93 -16.63 -0.56
N TRP A 118 -8.74 -16.92 -1.85
CA TRP A 118 -7.45 -17.38 -2.36
C TRP A 118 -6.37 -16.31 -2.17
N VAL A 119 -6.68 -15.05 -2.50
CA VAL A 119 -5.72 -13.94 -2.32
C VAL A 119 -5.40 -13.74 -0.84
N LYS A 120 -6.40 -13.74 0.06
CA LYS A 120 -6.18 -13.63 1.51
C LYS A 120 -5.30 -14.78 2.03
N LYS A 121 -5.54 -16.00 1.55
CA LYS A 121 -4.74 -17.18 1.91
C LYS A 121 -3.29 -17.05 1.45
N LEU A 122 -3.06 -16.47 0.27
CA LEU A 122 -1.72 -16.23 -0.27
C LEU A 122 -0.89 -15.30 0.61
N TYR A 123 -1.53 -14.39 1.36
CA TYR A 123 -0.88 -13.43 2.27
C TYR A 123 -1.15 -13.73 3.75
N GLU A 124 -1.59 -14.94 4.11
CA GLU A 124 -1.93 -15.33 5.49
C GLU A 124 -0.75 -15.18 6.47
N PHE A 125 0.48 -15.20 5.96
CA PHE A 125 1.69 -14.99 6.75
C PHE A 125 1.99 -13.52 7.12
N ALA A 126 1.22 -12.58 6.58
CA ALA A 126 1.43 -11.15 6.80
C ALA A 126 0.95 -10.73 8.20
N PRO A 127 1.77 -10.03 9.01
CA PRO A 127 1.37 -9.54 10.33
C PRO A 127 0.27 -8.49 10.22
N GLU A 128 -0.64 -8.46 11.20
CA GLU A 128 -1.68 -7.43 11.25
C GLU A 128 -1.05 -6.06 11.59
N PRO A 129 -1.26 -5.00 10.78
CA PRO A 129 -0.69 -3.69 11.05
C PRO A 129 -1.37 -3.00 12.23
N ASP A 130 -0.61 -2.17 12.96
CA ASP A 130 -1.14 -1.38 14.08
C ASP A 130 -1.99 -0.21 13.60
N LEU A 131 -1.56 0.45 12.52
CA LEU A 131 -2.27 1.57 11.90
C LEU A 131 -2.34 1.40 10.39
N VAL A 132 -3.53 1.59 9.83
CA VAL A 132 -3.74 1.65 8.38
C VAL A 132 -4.43 2.96 8.02
N PHE A 133 -3.72 3.84 7.34
CA PHE A 133 -4.26 5.08 6.79
C PHE A 133 -4.63 4.85 5.33
N TYR A 134 -5.88 5.07 4.99
CA TYR A 134 -6.37 4.95 3.62
C TYR A 134 -6.65 6.31 3.01
N LEU A 135 -5.86 6.68 2.01
CA LEU A 135 -6.04 7.93 1.26
C LEU A 135 -7.11 7.73 0.18
N LYS A 136 -8.34 8.12 0.51
CA LYS A 136 -9.49 7.98 -0.38
C LYS A 136 -9.54 9.13 -1.38
N MET A 137 -9.40 8.82 -2.67
CA MET A 137 -9.36 9.81 -3.75
C MET A 137 -10.39 9.47 -4.84
N PRO A 138 -11.23 10.41 -5.29
CA PRO A 138 -12.11 10.21 -6.42
C PRO A 138 -11.36 9.99 -7.74
N THR A 139 -11.89 9.16 -8.62
CA THR A 139 -11.22 8.75 -9.87
C THR A 139 -10.90 9.92 -10.79
N ASP A 140 -11.78 10.92 -10.89
CA ASP A 140 -11.56 12.11 -11.72
C ASP A 140 -10.34 12.94 -11.28
N LYS A 141 -10.08 12.98 -9.96
CA LYS A 141 -8.89 13.64 -9.41
C LYS A 141 -7.62 12.82 -9.64
N LEU A 142 -7.73 11.48 -9.57
CA LEU A 142 -6.61 10.57 -9.85
C LEU A 142 -6.12 10.71 -11.29
N ILE A 143 -7.02 10.70 -12.28
CA ILE A 143 -6.68 10.86 -13.69
C ILE A 143 -5.89 12.16 -13.91
N LYS A 144 -6.37 13.29 -13.38
CA LYS A 144 -5.69 14.59 -13.51
C LYS A 144 -4.27 14.56 -12.93
N ARG A 145 -4.08 13.93 -11.76
CA ARG A 145 -2.75 13.83 -11.12
C ARG A 145 -1.80 12.95 -11.93
N LEU A 146 -2.28 11.82 -12.44
CA LEU A 146 -1.45 10.88 -13.19
C LEU A 146 -1.04 11.43 -14.56
N ILE A 147 -1.91 12.15 -15.25
CA ILE A 147 -1.54 12.87 -16.47
C ILE A 147 -0.41 13.87 -16.19
N ALA A 148 -0.49 14.61 -15.08
CA ALA A 148 0.52 15.58 -14.69
C ALA A 148 1.85 14.94 -14.27
N SER A 149 1.86 13.65 -13.84
CA SER A 149 3.06 12.94 -13.36
C SER A 149 3.75 12.06 -14.40
N GLY A 150 3.35 12.10 -15.68
CA GLY A 150 4.04 11.38 -16.74
C GLY A 150 3.26 10.26 -17.41
N GLY A 151 2.00 10.05 -17.06
CA GLY A 151 1.09 9.13 -17.75
C GLY A 151 0.67 7.90 -16.93
N LEU A 152 0.07 6.95 -17.63
CA LEU A 152 -0.56 5.75 -17.05
C LEU A 152 0.27 4.50 -17.36
N ASP A 153 0.59 3.72 -16.32
CA ASP A 153 1.21 2.39 -16.47
C ASP A 153 0.18 1.38 -17.03
N TYR A 154 0.65 0.43 -17.82
CA TYR A 154 -0.16 -0.60 -18.47
C TYR A 154 -0.97 -1.42 -17.46
N PHE A 155 -0.33 -1.88 -16.38
CA PHE A 155 -0.98 -2.70 -15.34
C PHE A 155 -1.81 -1.85 -14.37
N GLU A 156 -1.42 -0.59 -14.12
CA GLU A 156 -2.17 0.33 -13.25
C GLU A 156 -3.43 0.88 -13.94
N SER A 157 -3.47 0.80 -15.27
CA SER A 157 -4.65 1.15 -16.05
C SER A 157 -5.60 -0.02 -16.29
N GLY A 158 -5.27 -1.26 -15.88
CA GLY A 158 -6.09 -2.44 -16.12
C GLY A 158 -6.12 -2.87 -17.60
N ARG A 159 -5.14 -2.45 -18.40
CA ARG A 159 -5.00 -2.89 -19.81
C ARG A 159 -4.66 -4.38 -19.90
N ASP A 160 -3.98 -4.90 -18.90
CA ASP A 160 -3.65 -6.33 -18.74
C ASP A 160 -4.88 -7.25 -18.67
N ILE A 161 -6.04 -6.72 -18.30
CA ILE A 161 -7.31 -7.46 -18.24
C ILE A 161 -8.34 -6.99 -19.28
N GLY A 162 -7.91 -6.21 -20.27
CA GLY A 162 -8.71 -5.90 -21.44
C GLY A 162 -9.94 -5.04 -21.20
N LEU A 163 -9.95 -4.16 -20.20
CA LEU A 163 -11.13 -3.34 -19.85
C LEU A 163 -11.55 -2.34 -20.93
N SER A 164 -10.59 -1.81 -21.68
CA SER A 164 -10.83 -0.92 -22.82
C SER A 164 -9.59 -0.85 -23.71
N THR A 165 -9.77 -0.53 -25.00
CA THR A 165 -8.68 -0.19 -25.93
C THR A 165 -8.10 1.19 -25.66
N ASP A 166 -8.89 2.11 -25.12
CA ASP A 166 -8.46 3.43 -24.66
C ASP A 166 -7.89 3.31 -23.23
N ILE A 167 -6.64 3.80 -23.03
CA ILE A 167 -5.94 3.67 -21.76
C ILE A 167 -6.59 4.48 -20.63
N TYR A 168 -7.10 5.68 -20.93
CA TYR A 168 -7.77 6.51 -19.93
C TYR A 168 -9.10 5.91 -19.50
N LYS A 169 -9.85 5.38 -20.46
CA LYS A 169 -11.11 4.68 -20.19
C LYS A 169 -10.88 3.39 -19.41
N SER A 170 -9.84 2.64 -19.77
CA SER A 170 -9.43 1.43 -19.04
C SER A 170 -9.08 1.79 -17.60
N PHE A 171 -8.25 2.84 -17.37
CA PHE A 171 -7.89 3.32 -16.06
C PHE A 171 -9.11 3.74 -15.23
N GLU A 172 -10.04 4.52 -15.82
CA GLU A 172 -11.26 4.94 -15.13
C GLU A 172 -12.07 3.74 -14.61
N ILE A 173 -12.28 2.73 -15.47
CA ILE A 173 -13.00 1.51 -15.10
C ILE A 173 -12.25 0.73 -14.02
N TYR A 174 -10.94 0.56 -14.19
CA TYR A 174 -10.09 -0.17 -13.26
C TYR A 174 -10.08 0.47 -11.87
N GLN A 175 -9.83 1.78 -11.80
CA GLN A 175 -9.78 2.50 -10.53
C GLN A 175 -11.15 2.53 -9.83
N LYS A 176 -12.23 2.63 -10.59
CA LYS A 176 -13.59 2.54 -10.03
C LYS A 176 -13.81 1.17 -9.36
N ARG A 177 -13.42 0.08 -10.03
CA ARG A 177 -13.49 -1.27 -9.45
C ARG A 177 -12.61 -1.40 -8.22
N CYS A 178 -11.38 -0.84 -8.25
CA CYS A 178 -10.50 -0.82 -7.08
C CYS A 178 -11.14 -0.06 -5.89
N LEU A 179 -11.74 1.09 -6.13
CA LEU A 179 -12.44 1.85 -5.08
C LEU A 179 -13.62 1.09 -4.50
N ASP A 180 -14.35 0.32 -5.31
CA ASP A 180 -15.45 -0.52 -4.82
C ASP A 180 -14.94 -1.69 -3.96
N GLU A 181 -13.80 -2.29 -4.29
CA GLU A 181 -13.14 -3.28 -3.43
C GLU A 181 -12.62 -2.65 -2.12
N TYR A 182 -11.97 -1.47 -2.18
CA TYR A 182 -11.56 -0.75 -0.96
C TYR A 182 -12.74 -0.45 -0.01
N LYS A 183 -13.93 -0.12 -0.54
CA LYS A 183 -15.15 0.08 0.29
C LYS A 183 -15.57 -1.17 1.07
N LYS A 184 -15.29 -2.37 0.53
CA LYS A 184 -15.52 -3.64 1.24
C LYS A 184 -14.50 -3.79 2.36
N LEU A 185 -13.22 -3.53 2.08
CA LEU A 185 -12.15 -3.59 3.06
C LEU A 185 -12.29 -2.54 4.18
N GLU A 186 -12.78 -1.33 3.87
CA GLU A 186 -13.11 -0.31 4.88
C GLU A 186 -14.10 -0.83 5.95
N LYS A 187 -15.00 -1.75 5.58
CA LYS A 187 -15.97 -2.35 6.50
C LYS A 187 -15.40 -3.55 7.28
N GLU A 188 -14.44 -4.24 6.70
CA GLU A 188 -13.84 -5.45 7.27
C GLU A 188 -12.65 -5.11 8.19
N TYR A 189 -11.86 -4.11 7.80
CA TYR A 189 -10.65 -3.70 8.50
C TYR A 189 -10.79 -2.29 9.06
N ASN A 190 -10.14 -2.01 10.18
CA ASN A 190 -10.21 -0.71 10.87
C ASN A 190 -9.33 0.35 10.18
N PHE A 191 -9.65 0.72 8.94
CA PHE A 191 -8.93 1.77 8.22
C PHE A 191 -9.24 3.15 8.79
N ILE A 192 -8.21 3.97 8.97
CA ILE A 192 -8.33 5.40 9.22
C ILE A 192 -8.46 6.07 7.85
N VAL A 193 -9.69 6.35 7.44
CA VAL A 193 -9.97 6.92 6.12
C VAL A 193 -9.70 8.42 6.13
N LEU A 194 -8.88 8.87 5.19
CA LEU A 194 -8.51 10.25 5.01
C LEU A 194 -8.95 10.75 3.63
N ASP A 195 -9.45 11.99 3.59
CA ASP A 195 -9.81 12.64 2.33
C ASP A 195 -8.55 13.01 1.55
N GLY A 196 -8.26 12.23 0.51
CA GLY A 196 -7.10 12.43 -0.36
C GLY A 196 -7.18 13.68 -1.26
N THR A 197 -8.30 14.39 -1.26
CA THR A 197 -8.44 15.67 -2.02
C THR A 197 -7.87 16.86 -1.27
N LYS A 198 -7.62 16.74 0.04
CA LYS A 198 -7.00 17.76 0.85
C LYS A 198 -5.54 18.00 0.47
N SER A 199 -4.97 19.10 0.96
CA SER A 199 -3.54 19.39 0.78
C SER A 199 -2.68 18.30 1.44
N LYS A 200 -1.45 18.14 0.94
CA LYS A 200 -0.51 17.15 1.52
C LYS A 200 -0.20 17.47 2.98
N GLU A 201 -0.21 18.74 3.36
CA GLU A 201 0.04 19.24 4.71
C GLU A 201 -1.11 18.90 5.67
N GLU A 202 -2.37 19.05 5.24
CA GLU A 202 -3.55 18.70 6.04
C GLU A 202 -3.63 17.18 6.26
N ILE A 203 -3.38 16.38 5.20
CA ILE A 203 -3.33 14.92 5.29
C ILE A 203 -2.21 14.51 6.25
N HIS A 204 -1.00 15.07 6.07
CA HIS A 204 0.13 14.77 6.92
C HIS A 204 -0.16 15.11 8.39
N THR A 205 -0.76 16.26 8.68
CA THR A 205 -1.14 16.68 10.03
C THR A 205 -2.08 15.67 10.68
N SER A 206 -3.07 15.16 9.93
CA SER A 206 -4.00 14.16 10.42
C SER A 206 -3.30 12.84 10.76
N ILE A 207 -2.42 12.35 9.87
CA ILE A 207 -1.65 11.12 10.09
C ILE A 207 -0.68 11.28 11.27
N LYS A 208 0.07 12.40 11.27
CA LYS A 208 1.05 12.73 12.31
C LYS A 208 0.42 12.76 13.70
N ASN A 209 -0.72 13.42 13.85
CA ASN A 209 -1.40 13.51 15.13
C ASN A 209 -1.79 12.11 15.63
N LYS A 210 -2.36 11.28 14.75
CA LYS A 210 -2.75 9.93 15.11
C LYS A 210 -1.56 9.03 15.45
N LEU A 211 -0.47 9.13 14.68
CA LEU A 211 0.76 8.40 14.94
C LEU A 211 1.38 8.84 16.29
N LYS A 212 1.40 10.15 16.56
CA LYS A 212 1.91 10.69 17.81
C LYS A 212 1.14 10.17 19.02
N GLU A 213 -0.21 10.16 18.96
CA GLU A 213 -1.04 9.57 20.02
C GLU A 213 -0.59 8.13 20.38
N VAL A 214 -0.21 7.34 19.36
CA VAL A 214 0.24 5.95 19.57
C VAL A 214 1.65 5.91 20.15
N LEU A 215 2.57 6.72 19.63
CA LEU A 215 3.95 6.78 20.13
C LEU A 215 4.00 7.28 21.59
N ASP A 216 3.18 8.26 21.95
CA ASP A 216 3.10 8.80 23.31
C ASP A 216 2.58 7.77 24.34
N THR A 217 2.01 6.64 23.92
CA THR A 217 1.65 5.53 24.82
C THR A 217 2.87 4.73 25.32
N GLY A 218 4.06 5.01 24.80
CA GLY A 218 5.28 4.25 25.14
C GLY A 218 5.33 2.84 24.54
N ILE A 219 4.53 2.60 23.50
CA ILE A 219 4.44 1.29 22.84
C ILE A 219 5.72 0.93 22.06
N VAL A 220 6.44 1.94 21.60
CA VAL A 220 7.76 1.83 20.97
C VAL A 220 8.78 2.41 21.95
N LYS A 221 9.87 1.70 22.20
CA LYS A 221 10.92 2.10 23.17
C LYS A 221 12.10 2.74 22.45
#